data_2d7244368df446ec3b9629bac616004d
#
_entry.id   2d7244368df446ec3b9629bac616004d
#
_cell.length_a   1.000
_cell.length_b   1.000
_cell.length_c   1.000
_cell.angle_alpha   90.00
_cell.angle_beta   90.00
_cell.angle_gamma   90.00
#
_symmetry.space_group_name_H-M   'P 1'
#
loop_
_entity.id
_entity.type
_entity.pdbx_description
1 polymer ?
#
loop_
_entity_poly.entity_id
_entity_poly.type
_entity_poly.pdbx_seq_one_letter_code
_entity_poly.pdbx_strand_id
1 'polypeptide(L)'
;MKLKEVAEIIRGAYLIEGKAQSTKKACKELTMVSLEPISFIDERKLLEVKCTNEASVKQLTKAGDVVVSLYHPMIACYVEKGQEGYVVPHYMAIVRRKSYVKLDSRFIVQFINSARGRRELVEKAREFEYANPASLPLATLSNVELLGDVNRLIERY
;
A
#
# COMPACT_ATOMS: atom_id res chain seq x y z
N MET A 1 17.22 -7.20 4.43
CA MET A 1 16.51 -7.46 3.17
C MET A 1 15.58 -6.29 2.87
N LYS A 2 15.71 -5.71 1.71
CA LYS A 2 14.86 -4.58 1.31
C LYS A 2 13.47 -5.03 0.93
N LEU A 3 12.48 -4.18 1.18
CA LEU A 3 11.08 -4.51 0.90
C LEU A 3 10.87 -4.93 -0.56
N LYS A 4 11.53 -4.25 -1.51
CA LYS A 4 11.44 -4.58 -2.94
C LYS A 4 11.91 -6.00 -3.29
N GLU A 5 12.68 -6.64 -2.42
CA GLU A 5 13.15 -8.01 -2.66
C GLU A 5 12.06 -9.05 -2.36
N VAL A 6 11.11 -8.72 -1.51
CA VAL A 6 10.03 -9.64 -1.09
C VAL A 6 8.67 -9.27 -1.65
N ALA A 7 8.52 -8.06 -2.17
CA ALA A 7 7.24 -7.56 -2.66
C ALA A 7 7.41 -6.66 -3.87
N GLU A 8 6.38 -6.63 -4.70
CA GLU A 8 6.22 -5.62 -5.74
C GLU A 8 5.58 -4.39 -5.13
N ILE A 9 6.13 -3.22 -5.41
CA ILE A 9 5.60 -1.95 -4.92
C ILE A 9 4.89 -1.26 -6.07
N ILE A 10 3.58 -1.09 -5.95
CA ILE A 10 2.72 -0.59 -7.02
C ILE A 10 2.10 0.73 -6.58
N ARG A 11 2.34 1.79 -7.33
CA ARG A 11 1.68 3.07 -7.07
C ARG A 11 0.20 2.98 -7.42
N GLY A 12 -0.63 3.61 -6.63
CA GLY A 12 -2.06 3.71 -6.88
C GLY A 12 -2.39 4.52 -8.14
N ALA A 13 -3.64 4.47 -8.52
CA ALA A 13 -4.14 5.04 -9.77
C ALA A 13 -4.49 6.51 -9.64
N TYR A 14 -4.26 7.26 -10.71
CA TYR A 14 -4.88 8.56 -10.93
C TYR A 14 -6.19 8.34 -11.66
N LEU A 15 -7.30 8.52 -10.95
CA LEU A 15 -8.61 8.41 -11.55
C LEU A 15 -9.12 9.81 -11.89
N ILE A 16 -9.58 10.00 -13.13
CA ILE A 16 -10.16 11.22 -13.57
C ILE A 16 -11.66 11.07 -13.51
N GLU A 17 -12.33 11.87 -12.68
CA GLU A 17 -13.79 11.86 -12.61
C GLU A 17 -14.40 12.23 -13.96
N GLY A 18 -15.29 11.37 -14.44
CA GLY A 18 -15.82 11.50 -15.75
C GLY A 18 -16.95 12.52 -15.85
N LYS A 19 -16.80 13.45 -16.78
CA LYS A 19 -17.94 14.16 -17.32
C LYS A 19 -18.64 13.25 -18.31
N ALA A 20 -19.51 12.40 -17.80
CA ALA A 20 -20.45 11.64 -18.59
C ALA A 20 -19.90 10.97 -19.86
N GLN A 21 -19.34 9.83 -19.71
CA GLN A 21 -19.28 8.85 -20.78
C GLN A 21 -19.90 7.58 -20.25
N SER A 22 -20.82 7.07 -20.99
CA SER A 22 -21.75 6.01 -20.60
C SER A 22 -21.13 4.64 -20.28
N THR A 23 -19.84 4.47 -20.38
CA THR A 23 -19.17 3.16 -20.22
C THR A 23 -18.46 2.99 -18.90
N LYS A 24 -18.69 3.87 -17.95
CA LYS A 24 -17.90 3.86 -16.72
C LYS A 24 -18.56 3.04 -15.65
N LYS A 25 -17.78 2.10 -15.16
CA LYS A 25 -18.14 1.36 -13.98
C LYS A 25 -18.02 2.25 -12.75
N ALA A 26 -19.02 2.21 -11.89
CA ALA A 26 -18.85 2.65 -10.54
C ALA A 26 -17.82 1.74 -9.88
N CYS A 27 -16.80 2.30 -9.27
CA CYS A 27 -15.81 1.56 -8.53
C CYS A 27 -15.69 2.12 -7.12
N LYS A 28 -15.24 1.29 -6.19
CA LYS A 28 -14.97 1.73 -4.82
C LYS A 28 -13.48 2.06 -4.71
N GLU A 29 -13.19 3.25 -4.21
CA GLU A 29 -11.84 3.74 -4.02
C GLU A 29 -11.52 3.86 -2.55
N LEU A 30 -10.32 3.44 -2.16
CA LEU A 30 -9.82 3.62 -0.81
C LEU A 30 -9.63 5.12 -0.53
N THR A 31 -9.89 5.49 0.71
CA THR A 31 -9.69 6.87 1.20
C THR A 31 -8.73 6.84 2.38
N MET A 32 -8.12 7.99 2.70
CA MET A 32 -7.24 8.08 3.87
C MET A 32 -7.94 7.64 5.15
N VAL A 33 -9.22 8.01 5.29
CA VAL A 33 -10.00 7.65 6.49
C VAL A 33 -10.44 6.19 6.50
N SER A 34 -10.37 5.49 5.36
CA SER A 34 -10.66 4.05 5.31
C SER A 34 -9.51 3.20 5.85
N LEU A 35 -8.30 3.75 5.95
CA LEU A 35 -7.15 3.07 6.52
C LEU A 35 -7.12 3.31 8.03
N GLU A 36 -7.55 2.32 8.78
CA GLU A 36 -7.60 2.43 10.24
C GLU A 36 -6.22 2.20 10.87
N PRO A 37 -5.85 2.99 11.90
CA PRO A 37 -4.52 2.87 12.53
C PRO A 37 -4.22 1.50 13.14
N ILE A 38 -5.24 0.69 13.38
CA ILE A 38 -5.08 -0.68 13.88
C ILE A 38 -4.99 -1.71 12.76
N SER A 39 -4.64 -1.25 11.56
CA SER A 39 -4.22 -2.07 10.42
C SER A 39 -5.34 -2.74 9.62
N PHE A 40 -6.56 -2.22 9.65
CA PHE A 40 -7.63 -2.74 8.81
C PHE A 40 -8.25 -1.67 7.92
N ILE A 41 -8.88 -2.12 6.83
CA ILE A 41 -9.63 -1.25 5.91
C ILE A 41 -11.07 -1.20 6.37
N ASP A 42 -11.56 0.01 6.65
CA ASP A 42 -12.96 0.23 6.99
C ASP A 42 -13.78 0.44 5.70
N GLU A 43 -14.50 -0.59 5.30
CA GLU A 43 -15.27 -0.59 4.06
C GLU A 43 -16.41 0.44 4.04
N ARG A 44 -16.84 0.91 5.21
CA ARG A 44 -17.88 1.93 5.31
C ARG A 44 -17.39 3.31 4.89
N LYS A 45 -16.08 3.49 4.79
CA LYS A 45 -15.45 4.77 4.49
C LYS A 45 -14.85 4.82 3.09
N LEU A 46 -15.21 3.89 2.23
CA LEU A 46 -14.81 3.89 0.82
C LEU A 46 -15.61 4.91 0.04
N LEU A 47 -15.02 5.42 -1.01
CA LEU A 47 -15.65 6.39 -1.90
C LEU A 47 -16.13 5.67 -3.16
N GLU A 48 -17.39 5.86 -3.52
CA GLU A 48 -17.89 5.41 -4.83
C GLU A 48 -17.59 6.46 -5.87
N VAL A 49 -16.87 6.07 -6.91
CA VAL A 49 -16.44 6.98 -7.96
C VAL A 49 -16.79 6.42 -9.34
N LYS A 50 -17.10 7.32 -10.26
CA LYS A 50 -17.20 7.03 -11.69
C LYS A 50 -16.06 7.73 -12.38
N CYS A 51 -15.21 7.00 -13.04
CA CYS A 51 -13.98 7.52 -13.59
C CYS A 51 -13.93 7.42 -15.10
N THR A 52 -13.23 8.35 -15.74
CA THR A 52 -13.03 8.35 -17.19
C THR A 52 -11.96 7.39 -17.64
N ASN A 53 -10.99 7.12 -16.78
CA ASN A 53 -9.95 6.13 -17.00
C ASN A 53 -10.16 4.95 -16.05
N GLU A 54 -9.79 3.79 -16.51
CA GLU A 54 -9.81 2.61 -15.66
C GLU A 54 -8.47 2.45 -14.96
N ALA A 55 -8.53 2.07 -13.69
CA ALA A 55 -7.35 1.62 -13.00
C ALA A 55 -6.86 0.32 -13.65
N SER A 56 -5.54 0.16 -13.76
CA SER A 56 -5.01 -1.12 -14.20
C SER A 56 -5.35 -2.20 -13.19
N VAL A 57 -5.42 -3.44 -13.64
CA VAL A 57 -5.71 -4.58 -12.76
C VAL A 57 -4.72 -4.65 -11.59
N LYS A 58 -3.47 -4.24 -11.80
CA LYS A 58 -2.46 -4.18 -10.76
C LYS A 58 -2.78 -3.17 -9.66
N GLN A 59 -3.55 -2.15 -9.96
CA GLN A 59 -3.90 -1.06 -9.04
C GLN A 59 -5.17 -1.33 -8.26
N LEU A 60 -5.73 -2.52 -8.39
CA LEU A 60 -6.86 -2.98 -7.60
C LEU A 60 -6.35 -3.88 -6.47
N THR A 61 -7.01 -3.80 -5.32
CA THR A 61 -6.63 -4.64 -4.19
C THR A 61 -6.82 -6.13 -4.46
N LYS A 62 -5.91 -6.93 -3.93
CA LYS A 62 -6.00 -8.39 -3.87
C LYS A 62 -5.86 -8.84 -2.43
N ALA A 63 -6.53 -9.92 -2.07
CA ALA A 63 -6.36 -10.50 -0.73
C ALA A 63 -4.87 -10.82 -0.48
N GLY A 64 -4.38 -10.43 0.68
CA GLY A 64 -2.98 -10.60 1.04
C GLY A 64 -2.09 -9.43 0.68
N ASP A 65 -2.62 -8.43 -0.03
CA ASP A 65 -1.88 -7.19 -0.26
C ASP A 65 -1.75 -6.38 1.02
N VAL A 66 -0.78 -5.49 1.03
CA VAL A 66 -0.67 -4.42 2.03
C VAL A 66 -0.87 -3.10 1.30
N VAL A 67 -1.76 -2.27 1.80
CA VAL A 67 -1.97 -0.92 1.29
C VAL A 67 -1.33 0.05 2.26
N VAL A 68 -0.49 0.96 1.74
CA VAL A 68 0.24 1.92 2.55
C VAL A 68 -0.10 3.33 2.11
N SER A 69 -0.49 4.19 3.04
CA SER A 69 -0.62 5.61 2.77
C SER A 69 0.76 6.21 2.57
N LEU A 70 0.94 6.96 1.47
CA LEU A 70 2.19 7.67 1.18
C LEU A 70 2.24 9.05 1.83
N TYR A 71 1.14 9.50 2.44
CA TYR A 71 1.08 10.73 3.20
C TYR A 71 0.94 10.46 4.68
N HIS A 72 1.32 11.42 5.49
CA HIS A 72 1.18 11.31 6.95
C HIS A 72 -0.30 11.33 7.37
N PRO A 73 -0.74 10.45 8.28
CA PRO A 73 0.03 9.34 8.87
C PRO A 73 0.19 8.17 7.89
N MET A 74 1.39 7.65 7.80
CA MET A 74 1.72 6.53 6.92
C MET A 74 1.24 5.23 7.55
N ILE A 75 -0.02 4.89 7.29
CA ILE A 75 -0.67 3.71 7.86
C ILE A 75 -0.63 2.58 6.83
N ALA A 76 -0.26 1.40 7.26
CA ALA A 76 -0.35 0.18 6.47
C ALA A 76 -1.55 -0.64 6.94
N CYS A 77 -2.29 -1.19 5.98
CA CYS A 77 -3.45 -2.05 6.25
C CYS A 77 -3.33 -3.32 5.43
N TYR A 78 -3.75 -4.43 6.03
CA TYR A 78 -3.83 -5.71 5.35
C TYR A 78 -5.14 -5.80 4.57
N VAL A 79 -5.07 -6.30 3.34
CA VAL A 79 -6.26 -6.55 2.52
C VAL A 79 -6.79 -7.95 2.84
N GLU A 80 -7.94 -7.99 3.49
CA GLU A 80 -8.61 -9.24 3.86
C GLU A 80 -9.31 -9.86 2.66
N LYS A 81 -9.58 -11.16 2.78
CA LYS A 81 -10.42 -11.84 1.82
C LYS A 81 -11.82 -11.20 1.84
N GLY A 82 -12.34 -10.86 0.67
CA GLY A 82 -13.58 -10.11 0.52
C GLY A 82 -13.37 -8.62 0.27
N GLN A 83 -12.14 -8.14 0.38
CA GLN A 83 -11.79 -6.74 0.14
C GLN A 83 -11.02 -6.55 -1.17
N GLU A 84 -11.18 -7.46 -2.12
CA GLU A 84 -10.54 -7.40 -3.42
C GLU A 84 -11.29 -6.42 -4.35
N GLY A 85 -10.55 -5.86 -5.30
CA GLY A 85 -11.13 -5.06 -6.36
C GLY A 85 -11.35 -3.60 -6.03
N TYR A 86 -10.87 -3.12 -4.88
CA TYR A 86 -10.93 -1.69 -4.56
C TYR A 86 -9.81 -0.96 -5.28
N VAL A 87 -10.13 0.23 -5.81
CA VAL A 87 -9.12 1.07 -6.45
C VAL A 87 -8.25 1.70 -5.38
N VAL A 88 -6.95 1.57 -5.56
CA VAL A 88 -5.96 2.23 -4.70
C VAL A 88 -5.61 3.56 -5.35
N PRO A 89 -5.84 4.70 -4.68
CA PRO A 89 -5.57 6.01 -5.26
C PRO A 89 -4.06 6.30 -5.29
N HIS A 90 -3.68 7.32 -6.08
CA HIS A 90 -2.28 7.67 -6.34
C HIS A 90 -1.48 8.08 -5.09
N TYR A 91 -2.15 8.46 -4.00
CA TYR A 91 -1.48 8.82 -2.74
C TYR A 91 -1.31 7.62 -1.80
N MET A 92 -1.52 6.42 -2.32
CA MET A 92 -1.27 5.15 -1.63
C MET A 92 -0.45 4.24 -2.54
N ALA A 93 0.15 3.23 -1.94
CA ALA A 93 0.85 2.19 -2.67
C ALA A 93 0.35 0.82 -2.24
N ILE A 94 0.42 -0.14 -3.14
CA ILE A 94 0.20 -1.53 -2.85
C ILE A 94 1.57 -2.18 -2.65
N VAL A 95 1.74 -2.88 -1.56
CA VAL A 95 2.88 -3.77 -1.33
C VAL A 95 2.36 -5.19 -1.50
N ARG A 96 2.65 -5.76 -2.66
CA ARG A 96 2.15 -7.07 -3.04
C ARG A 96 3.26 -8.11 -2.92
N ARG A 97 3.11 -9.01 -1.97
CA ARG A 97 4.10 -10.07 -1.74
C ARG A 97 4.34 -10.85 -3.03
N LYS A 98 5.60 -11.10 -3.35
CA LYS A 98 5.97 -11.95 -4.48
C LYS A 98 5.54 -13.39 -4.20
N SER A 99 5.02 -14.07 -5.22
CA SER A 99 4.40 -15.39 -5.06
C SER A 99 5.35 -16.46 -4.51
N TYR A 100 6.64 -16.35 -4.80
CA TYR A 100 7.64 -17.30 -4.32
C TYR A 100 8.17 -17.00 -2.93
N VAL A 101 7.77 -15.88 -2.34
CA VAL A 101 8.17 -15.47 -0.99
C VAL A 101 7.12 -15.97 0.00
N LYS A 102 7.56 -16.69 1.02
CA LYS A 102 6.67 -17.27 2.02
C LYS A 102 6.56 -16.43 3.30
N LEU A 103 6.78 -15.15 3.17
CA LEU A 103 6.59 -14.20 4.27
C LEU A 103 5.12 -13.85 4.40
N ASP A 104 4.59 -13.84 5.63
CA ASP A 104 3.24 -13.36 5.86
C ASP A 104 3.19 -11.84 5.66
N SER A 105 2.30 -11.38 4.81
CA SER A 105 2.12 -9.95 4.54
C SER A 105 1.75 -9.15 5.79
N ARG A 106 1.14 -9.79 6.80
CA ARG A 106 0.84 -9.14 8.08
C ARG A 106 2.09 -8.70 8.82
N PHE A 107 3.20 -9.40 8.62
CA PHE A 107 4.49 -8.97 9.16
C PHE A 107 4.90 -7.60 8.58
N ILE A 108 4.68 -7.41 7.27
CA ILE A 108 4.97 -6.13 6.61
C ILE A 108 4.12 -5.01 7.21
N VAL A 109 2.82 -5.27 7.42
CA VAL A 109 1.91 -4.31 8.05
C VAL A 109 2.41 -3.93 9.44
N GLN A 110 2.72 -4.91 10.25
CA GLN A 110 3.21 -4.67 11.62
C GLN A 110 4.52 -3.88 11.63
N PHE A 111 5.43 -4.22 10.72
CA PHE A 111 6.69 -3.50 10.60
C PHE A 111 6.47 -2.03 10.26
N ILE A 112 5.69 -1.74 9.21
CA ILE A 112 5.45 -0.36 8.77
C ILE A 112 4.75 0.46 9.85
N ASN A 113 3.79 -0.14 10.55
CA ASN A 113 3.04 0.56 11.60
C ASN A 113 3.80 0.67 12.92
N SER A 114 4.90 -0.06 13.09
CA SER A 114 5.68 0.01 14.32
C SER A 114 6.48 1.32 14.41
N ALA A 115 6.82 1.72 15.63
CA ALA A 115 7.66 2.89 15.85
C ALA A 115 9.01 2.77 15.15
N ARG A 116 9.58 1.57 15.15
CA ARG A 116 10.86 1.29 14.51
C ARG A 116 10.75 1.33 12.98
N GLY A 117 9.70 0.77 12.41
CA GLY A 117 9.47 0.82 10.97
C GLY A 117 9.29 2.25 10.48
N ARG A 118 8.55 3.06 11.22
CA ARG A 118 8.38 4.49 10.90
C ARG A 118 9.69 5.26 10.93
N ARG A 119 10.55 4.97 11.90
CA ARG A 119 11.88 5.57 11.95
C ARG A 119 12.73 5.18 10.74
N GLU A 120 12.70 3.91 10.37
CA GLU A 120 13.40 3.43 9.18
C GLU A 120 12.92 4.14 7.91
N LEU A 121 11.62 4.33 7.77
CA LEU A 121 11.05 5.05 6.64
C LEU A 121 11.50 6.51 6.61
N VAL A 122 11.53 7.18 7.75
CA VAL A 122 11.98 8.57 7.85
C VAL A 122 13.47 8.68 7.50
N GLU A 123 14.29 7.79 7.99
CA GLU A 123 15.73 7.78 7.69
C GLU A 123 15.99 7.53 6.21
N LYS A 124 15.29 6.58 5.61
CA LYS A 124 15.40 6.33 4.17
C LYS A 124 14.95 7.53 3.34
N ALA A 125 13.89 8.22 3.77
CA ALA A 125 13.44 9.43 3.09
C ALA A 125 14.55 10.50 3.07
N ARG A 126 15.29 10.63 4.15
CA ARG A 126 16.41 11.56 4.23
C ARG A 126 17.54 11.20 3.26
N GLU A 127 17.81 9.92 3.07
CA GLU A 127 18.81 9.45 2.11
C GLU A 127 18.48 9.86 0.68
N PHE A 128 17.20 10.01 0.36
CA PHE A 128 16.75 10.47 -0.94
C PHE A 128 16.53 11.99 -1.01
N GLU A 129 17.05 12.74 -0.04
CA GLU A 129 17.01 14.21 0.02
C GLU A 129 15.60 14.83 0.05
N TYR A 130 14.62 14.11 0.55
CA TYR A 130 13.28 14.66 0.72
C TYR A 130 13.18 15.40 2.05
N ALA A 131 13.15 16.73 1.96
CA ALA A 131 13.14 17.60 3.13
C ALA A 131 11.81 17.60 3.88
N ASN A 132 10.72 17.13 3.26
CA ASN A 132 9.40 17.16 3.85
C ASN A 132 8.80 15.75 3.92
N PRO A 133 8.59 15.21 5.13
CA PRO A 133 8.02 13.88 5.29
C PRO A 133 6.52 13.79 5.06
N ALA A 134 5.87 14.85 4.55
CA ALA A 134 4.44 14.83 4.27
C ALA A 134 4.05 13.79 3.22
N SER A 135 4.98 13.44 2.31
CA SER A 135 4.76 12.35 1.38
C SER A 135 5.97 11.43 1.35
N LEU A 136 5.70 10.13 1.26
CA LEU A 136 6.71 9.09 1.19
C LEU A 136 6.93 8.68 -0.25
N PRO A 137 8.13 8.87 -0.83
CA PRO A 137 8.39 8.40 -2.17
C PRO A 137 8.37 6.88 -2.26
N LEU A 138 7.95 6.34 -3.41
CA LEU A 138 7.97 4.89 -3.63
C LEU A 138 9.37 4.31 -3.48
N ALA A 139 10.38 5.03 -3.93
CA ALA A 139 11.77 4.59 -3.79
C ALA A 139 12.16 4.39 -2.32
N THR A 140 11.69 5.28 -1.45
CA THR A 140 11.92 5.15 0.00
C THR A 140 11.28 3.89 0.55
N LEU A 141 10.01 3.68 0.22
CA LEU A 141 9.27 2.49 0.67
C LEU A 141 9.93 1.21 0.13
N SER A 142 10.30 1.20 -1.14
CA SER A 142 10.91 0.04 -1.79
C SER A 142 12.24 -0.38 -1.18
N ASN A 143 13.01 0.60 -0.71
CA ASN A 143 14.36 0.39 -0.18
C ASN A 143 14.44 0.27 1.33
N VAL A 144 13.31 0.33 2.04
CA VAL A 144 13.33 0.17 3.49
C VAL A 144 13.82 -1.23 3.87
N GLU A 145 14.67 -1.30 4.88
CA GLU A 145 15.16 -2.56 5.40
C GLU A 145 14.14 -3.17 6.35
N LEU A 146 13.69 -4.37 6.01
CA LEU A 146 12.87 -5.16 6.90
C LEU A 146 13.75 -5.72 8.03
N LEU A 147 13.20 -5.66 9.23
CA LEU A 147 13.96 -6.06 10.40
C LEU A 147 14.09 -7.55 10.59
N GLY A 148 15.20 -7.92 11.22
CA GLY A 148 15.42 -9.19 11.82
C GLY A 148 15.53 -10.33 10.83
N ASP A 149 15.06 -11.47 11.26
CA ASP A 149 15.25 -12.75 10.60
C ASP A 149 14.27 -13.00 9.44
N VAL A 150 14.10 -12.03 8.56
CA VAL A 150 13.24 -12.22 7.37
C VAL A 150 13.71 -13.44 6.59
N ASN A 151 15.00 -13.65 6.48
CA ASN A 151 15.56 -14.84 5.84
C ASN A 151 15.12 -16.13 6.53
N ARG A 152 15.09 -16.14 7.85
CA ARG A 152 14.57 -17.28 8.59
C ARG A 152 13.10 -17.52 8.34
N LEU A 153 12.31 -16.46 8.26
CA LEU A 153 10.88 -16.56 7.96
C LEU A 153 10.63 -17.11 6.56
N ILE A 154 11.47 -16.73 5.61
CA ILE A 154 11.39 -17.25 4.23
C ILE A 154 11.82 -18.72 4.20
N GLU A 155 12.88 -19.10 4.90
CA GLU A 155 13.40 -20.46 4.92
C GLU A 155 12.49 -21.46 5.64
N ARG A 156 11.73 -21.02 6.65
CA ARG A 156 10.85 -21.88 7.44
C ARG A 156 9.58 -22.30 6.73
N TYR A 157 9.25 -21.60 5.71
CA TYR A 157 8.07 -21.91 4.91
C TYR A 157 8.48 -22.60 3.62
#